data_d999170d8173994b30bdbf7651fce02e
#
_entry.id   d999170d8173994b30bdbf7651fce02e
#
_cell.length_a   1.000
_cell.length_b   1.000
_cell.length_c   1.000
_cell.angle_alpha   90.00
_cell.angle_beta   90.00
_cell.angle_gamma   90.00
#
_symmetry.space_group_name_H-M   'P 1'
#
loop_
_entity.id
_entity.type
_entity.pdbx_description
1 polymer ?
#
loop_
_entity_poly.entity_id
_entity_poly.type
_entity_poly.pdbx_seq_one_letter_code
_entity_poly.pdbx_strand_id
1 'polypeptide(L)'
;MENICTNIAVVTGTDKQVLEQVIKDISKNFECYTDIEIDNGCCELEFSTNGPFPREAMEAMTKKYPGKDLYIQVITYELPNELVQHHIYENGKWTDKLKEKYQQNN
;
A
#
# COMPACT_ATOMS: atom_id res chain seq x y z
N MET A 1 2.58 24.54 -4.55
CA MET A 1 3.54 23.72 -3.81
C MET A 1 3.02 22.29 -3.75
N GLU A 2 3.82 21.34 -4.18
CA GLU A 2 3.40 19.95 -4.18
C GLU A 2 3.50 19.35 -2.78
N ASN A 3 2.48 18.62 -2.39
CA ASN A 3 2.47 17.89 -1.12
C ASN A 3 2.96 16.48 -1.38
N ILE A 4 4.22 16.23 -1.05
CA ILE A 4 4.82 14.92 -1.25
C ILE A 4 4.65 14.09 0.01
N CYS A 5 3.95 12.97 -0.14
CA CYS A 5 3.72 12.04 0.95
C CYS A 5 4.64 10.84 0.84
N THR A 6 5.03 10.30 1.98
CA THR A 6 5.79 9.06 2.05
C THR A 6 4.84 7.91 2.31
N ASN A 7 5.03 6.82 1.57
CA ASN A 7 4.24 5.60 1.73
C ASN A 7 5.16 4.46 2.09
N ILE A 8 4.79 3.71 3.12
CA ILE A 8 5.47 2.47 3.49
C ILE A 8 4.45 1.35 3.30
N ALA A 9 4.75 0.45 2.38
CA ALA A 9 3.87 -0.66 2.06
C ALA A 9 4.48 -1.98 2.49
N VAL A 10 3.68 -2.83 3.12
CA VAL A 10 4.06 -4.21 3.45
C VAL A 10 3.13 -5.12 2.68
N VAL A 11 3.69 -5.93 1.80
CA VAL A 11 2.94 -6.86 0.95
C VAL A 11 3.21 -8.28 1.43
N THR A 12 2.16 -9.03 1.73
CA THR A 12 2.26 -10.38 2.26
C THR A 12 1.37 -11.33 1.45
N GLY A 13 1.86 -12.54 1.20
CA GLY A 13 1.09 -13.56 0.49
C GLY A 13 1.84 -14.87 0.41
N THR A 14 1.12 -15.92 0.03
CA THR A 14 1.69 -17.27 -0.06
C THR A 14 2.23 -17.61 -1.44
N ASP A 15 1.79 -16.89 -2.49
CA ASP A 15 2.22 -17.13 -3.86
C ASP A 15 3.34 -16.16 -4.23
N LYS A 16 4.56 -16.66 -4.34
CA LYS A 16 5.74 -15.85 -4.63
C LYS A 16 5.62 -15.11 -5.97
N GLN A 17 5.03 -15.75 -6.98
CA GLN A 17 4.87 -15.13 -8.30
C GLN A 17 3.92 -13.94 -8.23
N VAL A 18 2.85 -14.06 -7.45
CA VAL A 18 1.91 -12.95 -7.23
C VAL A 18 2.63 -11.81 -6.52
N LEU A 19 3.40 -12.11 -5.47
CA LEU A 19 4.16 -11.09 -4.75
C LEU A 19 5.12 -10.35 -5.67
N GLU A 20 5.88 -11.08 -6.49
CA GLU A 20 6.81 -10.47 -7.43
C GLU A 20 6.09 -9.55 -8.42
N GLN A 21 4.92 -9.97 -8.90
CA GLN A 21 4.15 -9.17 -9.85
C GLN A 21 3.57 -7.92 -9.21
N VAL A 22 3.05 -8.03 -7.98
CA VAL A 22 2.55 -6.87 -7.22
C VAL A 22 3.67 -5.85 -7.00
N ILE A 23 4.85 -6.33 -6.62
CA ILE A 23 6.01 -5.46 -6.40
C ILE A 23 6.40 -4.74 -7.69
N LYS A 24 6.40 -5.44 -8.81
CA LYS A 24 6.69 -4.83 -10.12
C LYS A 24 5.66 -3.77 -10.46
N ASP A 25 4.39 -4.04 -10.19
CA ASP A 25 3.31 -3.09 -10.47
C ASP A 25 3.47 -1.82 -9.63
N ILE A 26 3.80 -1.96 -8.36
CA ILE A 26 4.04 -0.81 -7.48
C ILE A 26 5.25 -0.02 -7.96
N SER A 27 6.35 -0.71 -8.27
CA SER A 27 7.58 -0.07 -8.73
C SER A 27 7.43 0.62 -10.08
N LYS A 28 6.52 0.14 -10.90
CA LYS A 28 6.23 0.73 -12.21
C LYS A 28 5.41 2.01 -12.08
N ASN A 29 4.54 2.07 -11.09
CA ASN A 29 3.68 3.24 -10.86
C ASN A 29 4.34 4.30 -9.98
N PHE A 30 5.25 3.90 -9.10
CA PHE A 30 5.86 4.80 -8.10
C PHE A 30 7.36 4.56 -8.01
N GLU A 31 8.09 5.63 -7.71
CA GLU A 31 9.53 5.51 -7.48
C GLU A 31 9.79 4.95 -6.09
N CYS A 32 10.38 3.77 -6.03
CA CYS A 32 10.70 3.09 -4.77
C CYS A 32 12.14 3.40 -4.34
N TYR A 33 12.33 3.66 -3.07
CA TYR A 33 13.62 4.09 -2.51
C TYR A 33 14.48 2.96 -1.97
N THR A 34 13.90 1.83 -1.68
CA THR A 34 14.61 0.73 -1.03
C THR A 34 14.81 -0.42 -1.98
N ASP A 35 15.89 -1.19 -1.74
CA ASP A 35 16.07 -2.46 -2.42
C ASP A 35 14.95 -3.40 -2.00
N ILE A 36 14.32 -4.03 -2.98
CA ILE A 36 13.14 -4.83 -2.74
C ILE A 36 13.51 -6.29 -2.65
N GLU A 37 13.31 -6.89 -1.48
CA GLU A 37 13.56 -8.30 -1.24
C GLU A 37 12.32 -8.96 -0.66
N ILE A 38 11.98 -10.13 -1.19
CA ILE A 38 10.90 -10.96 -0.63
C ILE A 38 11.51 -11.92 0.36
N ASP A 39 11.05 -11.84 1.61
CA ASP A 39 11.53 -12.72 2.67
C ASP A 39 10.34 -13.38 3.37
N ASN A 40 10.26 -14.69 3.32
CA ASN A 40 9.21 -15.48 3.96
C ASN A 40 7.80 -15.00 3.60
N GLY A 41 7.58 -14.72 2.32
CA GLY A 41 6.27 -14.28 1.84
C GLY A 41 5.91 -12.86 2.22
N CYS A 42 6.89 -12.04 2.56
CA CYS A 42 6.69 -10.65 2.97
C CYS A 42 7.68 -9.74 2.26
N CYS A 43 7.22 -8.57 1.85
CA CYS A 43 8.06 -7.56 1.22
C CYS A 43 7.67 -6.18 1.71
N GLU A 44 8.67 -5.34 2.01
CA GLU A 44 8.46 -3.96 2.43
C GLU A 44 8.99 -3.02 1.37
N LEU A 45 8.18 -2.00 1.02
CA LEU A 45 8.55 -1.00 0.02
C LEU A 45 8.30 0.40 0.59
N GLU A 46 9.15 1.35 0.18
CA GLU A 46 8.92 2.75 0.51
C GLU A 46 8.91 3.56 -0.77
N PHE A 47 7.90 4.40 -0.96
CA PHE A 47 7.76 5.22 -2.16
C PHE A 47 7.05 6.53 -1.86
N SER A 48 7.23 7.51 -2.76
CA SER A 48 6.58 8.82 -2.64
C SER A 48 5.38 8.95 -3.57
N THR A 49 4.41 9.75 -3.15
CA THR A 49 3.29 10.13 -4.00
C THR A 49 3.05 11.63 -3.88
N ASN A 50 2.47 12.21 -4.93
CA ASN A 50 1.99 13.60 -4.90
C ASN A 50 0.59 13.57 -4.31
N GLY A 51 0.49 13.82 -2.99
CA GLY A 51 -0.79 13.78 -2.29
C GLY A 51 -0.96 12.51 -1.47
N PRO A 52 -2.16 12.30 -0.93
CA PRO A 52 -2.41 11.21 0.02
C PRO A 52 -2.39 9.83 -0.64
N PHE A 53 -2.84 8.82 0.10
CA PHE A 53 -2.87 7.44 -0.38
C PHE A 53 -3.41 7.34 -1.81
N PRO A 54 -2.67 6.71 -2.73
CA PRO A 54 -3.06 6.63 -4.15
C PRO A 54 -4.11 5.54 -4.38
N ARG A 55 -5.34 5.80 -3.93
CA ARG A 55 -6.43 4.82 -3.93
C ARG A 55 -6.73 4.25 -5.31
N GLU A 56 -6.87 5.10 -6.32
CA GLU A 56 -7.23 4.63 -7.65
C GLU A 56 -6.19 3.68 -8.24
N ALA A 57 -4.91 4.04 -8.10
CA ALA A 57 -3.83 3.21 -8.60
C ALA A 57 -3.76 1.87 -7.86
N MET A 58 -3.92 1.91 -6.54
CA MET A 58 -3.88 0.69 -5.73
C MET A 58 -5.08 -0.22 -6.00
N GLU A 59 -6.28 0.34 -6.14
CA GLU A 59 -7.46 -0.44 -6.49
C GLU A 59 -7.33 -1.06 -7.88
N ALA A 60 -6.85 -0.31 -8.86
CA ALA A 60 -6.64 -0.83 -10.21
C ALA A 60 -5.62 -1.97 -10.22
N MET A 61 -4.55 -1.83 -9.45
CA MET A 61 -3.52 -2.85 -9.36
C MET A 61 -4.04 -4.13 -8.71
N THR A 62 -4.74 -4.02 -7.59
CA THR A 62 -5.21 -5.21 -6.86
C THR A 62 -6.33 -5.95 -7.58
N LYS A 63 -7.08 -5.28 -8.46
CA LYS A 63 -8.11 -5.95 -9.27
C LYS A 63 -7.54 -7.01 -10.22
N LYS A 64 -6.24 -6.96 -10.48
CA LYS A 64 -5.58 -7.97 -11.32
C LYS A 64 -5.40 -9.30 -10.62
N TYR A 65 -5.58 -9.36 -9.30
CA TYR A 65 -5.29 -10.54 -8.50
C TYR A 65 -6.50 -11.00 -7.68
N PRO A 66 -7.65 -11.21 -8.33
CA PRO A 66 -8.84 -11.66 -7.60
C PRO A 66 -8.65 -13.07 -7.07
N GLY A 67 -9.17 -13.31 -5.87
CA GLY A 67 -9.11 -14.64 -5.26
C GLY A 67 -7.73 -15.09 -4.82
N LYS A 68 -6.74 -14.20 -4.83
CA LYS A 68 -5.39 -14.53 -4.36
C LYS A 68 -5.25 -14.23 -2.88
N ASP A 69 -4.39 -14.99 -2.20
CA ASP A 69 -4.06 -14.76 -0.81
C ASP A 69 -3.06 -13.61 -0.76
N LEU A 70 -3.59 -12.39 -0.75
CA LEU A 70 -2.80 -11.17 -0.83
C LEU A 70 -3.25 -10.21 0.26
N TYR A 71 -2.30 -9.78 1.09
CA TYR A 71 -2.53 -8.81 2.16
C TYR A 71 -1.54 -7.67 1.98
N ILE A 72 -2.05 -6.45 1.92
CA ILE A 72 -1.21 -5.26 1.75
C ILE A 72 -1.57 -4.23 2.81
N GLN A 73 -0.56 -3.69 3.48
CA GLN A 73 -0.73 -2.55 4.39
C GLN A 73 0.04 -1.37 3.83
N VAL A 74 -0.56 -0.20 3.83
CA VAL A 74 0.12 1.03 3.42
C VAL A 74 -0.10 2.11 4.47
N ILE A 75 1.00 2.61 5.02
CA ILE A 75 0.98 3.82 5.84
C ILE A 75 1.42 4.97 4.95
N THR A 76 0.58 6.00 4.85
CA THR A 76 0.87 7.20 4.09
C THR A 76 0.98 8.36 5.07
N TYR A 77 2.06 9.15 5.00
CA TYR A 77 2.21 10.27 5.92
C TYR A 77 2.91 11.46 5.30
N GLU A 78 2.56 12.64 5.83
CA GLU A 78 3.23 13.89 5.55
C GLU A 78 3.20 14.69 6.85
N LEU A 79 4.28 14.63 7.62
CA LEU A 79 4.31 15.17 8.97
C LEU A 79 4.11 16.69 9.05
N PRO A 80 4.69 17.51 8.13
CA PRO A 80 4.43 18.95 8.18
C PRO A 80 2.96 19.34 8.12
N ASN A 81 2.13 18.54 7.45
CA ASN A 81 0.69 18.78 7.36
C ASN A 81 -0.11 17.88 8.28
N GLU A 82 0.56 17.19 9.19
CA GLU A 82 -0.07 16.29 10.16
C GLU A 82 -0.96 15.23 9.53
N LEU A 83 -0.59 14.79 8.32
CA LEU A 83 -1.33 13.76 7.61
C LEU A 83 -0.76 12.38 7.95
N VAL A 84 -1.64 11.47 8.38
CA VAL A 84 -1.33 10.06 8.58
C VAL A 84 -2.53 9.24 8.14
N GLN A 85 -2.31 8.29 7.25
CA GLN A 85 -3.35 7.38 6.77
C GLN A 85 -2.84 5.94 6.85
N HIS A 86 -3.75 5.02 7.11
CA HIS A 86 -3.43 3.60 7.17
C HIS A 86 -4.49 2.82 6.38
N HIS A 87 -4.08 2.27 5.26
CA HIS A 87 -4.98 1.49 4.40
C HIS A 87 -4.54 0.03 4.38
N ILE A 88 -5.51 -0.86 4.38
CA ILE A 88 -5.27 -2.30 4.35
C ILE A 88 -6.12 -2.94 3.24
N TYR A 89 -5.47 -3.79 2.45
CA TYR A 89 -6.11 -4.63 1.46
C TYR A 89 -6.14 -6.07 1.98
N GLU A 90 -7.33 -6.61 2.15
CA GLU A 90 -7.51 -8.02 2.49
C GLU A 90 -8.87 -8.49 2.00
N ASN A 91 -8.96 -9.75 1.64
CA ASN A 91 -10.20 -10.35 1.15
C ASN A 91 -10.80 -9.58 -0.03
N GLY A 92 -9.93 -9.08 -0.92
CA GLY A 92 -10.34 -8.36 -2.12
C GLY A 92 -10.82 -6.94 -1.92
N LYS A 93 -10.54 -6.35 -0.76
CA LYS A 93 -11.12 -5.06 -0.40
C LYS A 93 -10.14 -4.17 0.35
N TRP A 94 -10.11 -2.88 -0.04
CA TRP A 94 -9.33 -1.86 0.67
C TRP A 94 -10.19 -1.19 1.75
N THR A 95 -9.61 -0.98 2.92
CA THR A 95 -10.26 -0.26 4.03
C THR A 95 -9.31 0.79 4.59
N ASP A 96 -9.88 1.90 5.04
CA ASP A 96 -9.16 2.96 5.74
C ASP A 96 -9.27 2.69 7.25
N LYS A 97 -8.23 2.14 7.83
CA LYS A 97 -8.26 1.68 9.23
C LYS A 97 -8.41 2.81 10.25
N LEU A 98 -7.78 3.94 10.01
CA LEU A 98 -7.90 5.07 10.92
C LEU A 98 -9.28 5.69 10.88
N LYS A 99 -9.86 5.80 9.70
CA LYS A 99 -11.22 6.31 9.55
C LYS A 99 -12.25 5.41 10.22
N GLU A 100 -12.13 4.10 10.04
CA GLU A 100 -13.00 3.14 10.71
C GLU A 100 -12.92 3.28 12.24
N LYS A 101 -11.69 3.38 12.76
CA LYS A 101 -11.46 3.50 14.20
C LYS A 101 -12.12 4.74 14.78
N TYR A 102 -11.99 5.89 14.10
CA TYR A 102 -12.61 7.13 14.55
C TYR A 102 -14.13 7.05 14.50
N GLN A 103 -14.68 6.41 13.48
CA GLN A 103 -16.14 6.25 13.38
C GLN A 103 -16.69 5.37 14.50
N GLN A 104 -15.94 4.34 14.92
CA GLN A 104 -16.36 3.46 16.00
C GLN A 104 -16.37 4.15 17.35
N ASN A 105 -15.54 5.17 17.53
CA ASN A 105 -15.40 5.88 18.80
C ASN A 105 -16.39 7.04 18.98
N ASN A 106 -17.25 7.25 18.01
CA ASN A 106 -18.33 8.24 18.11
C ASN A 106 -19.62 7.61 18.62
#